data_1b48796fece89320cfaf7bb80eb36675
#
_entry.id   1b48796fece89320cfaf7bb80eb36675
#
_cell.length_a   1.000
_cell.length_b   1.000
_cell.length_c   1.000
_cell.angle_alpha   90.00
_cell.angle_beta   90.00
_cell.angle_gamma   90.00
#
_symmetry.space_group_name_H-M   'P 1'
#
loop_
_entity.id
_entity.type
_entity.pdbx_description
1 polymer ?
#
loop_
_entity_poly.entity_id
_entity_poly.type
_entity_poly.pdbx_seq_one_letter_code
_entity_poly.pdbx_strand_id
1 'polypeptide(L)'
;MARSTPNQYPVTLTADQRDRLERLTRTGSAPVSKVRHARVLLLSDGQRPGGRLTRDRIADALGMHVNTVDRLRKRFVLEGEEPAVNRKVRAEPPTPPKIDGRAEAHLVAICCSAAPAGRSRWTLALLAGELKRRGLVTSVSIETVRKVLKKTRCSRGGSSAGASRSVSRRAS
;
A
#
# COMPACT_ATOMS: atom_id res chain seq x y z
N MET A 1 -24.09 35.32 -8.67
CA MET A 1 -23.02 35.73 -7.73
C MET A 1 -22.77 34.55 -6.79
N ALA A 2 -21.68 33.82 -6.96
CA ALA A 2 -21.34 32.69 -6.09
C ALA A 2 -20.93 33.21 -4.71
N ARG A 3 -21.67 32.82 -3.68
CA ARG A 3 -21.34 33.17 -2.28
C ARG A 3 -20.00 32.47 -1.94
N SER A 4 -18.93 33.28 -1.85
CA SER A 4 -17.63 32.80 -1.35
C SER A 4 -17.82 32.37 0.10
N THR A 5 -17.87 31.09 0.34
CA THR A 5 -17.91 30.53 1.70
C THR A 5 -16.62 30.96 2.42
N PRO A 6 -16.70 31.49 3.67
CA PRO A 6 -15.51 31.94 4.39
C PRO A 6 -14.49 30.82 4.49
N ASN A 7 -13.21 31.16 4.35
CA ASN A 7 -12.10 30.22 4.42
C ASN A 7 -11.99 29.62 5.81
N GLN A 8 -12.65 28.50 6.03
CA GLN A 8 -12.76 27.85 7.34
C GLN A 8 -11.42 27.28 7.84
N TYR A 9 -10.48 27.01 6.92
CA TYR A 9 -9.17 26.42 7.24
C TYR A 9 -8.07 27.22 6.53
N PRO A 10 -7.55 28.32 7.16
CA PRO A 10 -6.46 29.09 6.59
C PRO A 10 -5.17 28.25 6.63
N VAL A 11 -4.50 28.16 5.50
CA VAL A 11 -3.20 27.48 5.38
C VAL A 11 -2.12 28.56 5.47
N THR A 12 -1.18 28.40 6.40
CA THR A 12 0.03 29.18 6.53
C THR A 12 1.21 28.22 6.59
N LEU A 13 2.10 28.29 5.61
CA LEU A 13 3.28 27.44 5.51
C LEU A 13 4.48 28.14 6.13
N THR A 14 5.28 27.38 6.89
CA THR A 14 6.62 27.84 7.28
C THR A 14 7.57 27.83 6.07
N ALA A 15 8.69 28.53 6.15
CA ALA A 15 9.71 28.52 5.08
C ALA A 15 10.17 27.10 4.75
N ASP A 16 10.47 26.30 5.77
CA ASP A 16 10.90 24.89 5.61
C ASP A 16 9.83 24.00 4.97
N GLN A 17 8.56 24.21 5.32
CA GLN A 17 7.43 23.47 4.72
C GLN A 17 7.31 23.84 3.25
N ARG A 18 7.41 25.13 2.91
CA ARG A 18 7.34 25.60 1.54
C ARG A 18 8.46 24.99 0.70
N ASP A 19 9.70 25.03 1.16
CA ASP A 19 10.86 24.45 0.47
C ASP A 19 10.72 22.94 0.25
N ARG A 20 10.20 22.21 1.26
CA ARG A 20 9.92 20.77 1.10
C ARG A 20 8.85 20.48 0.05
N LEU A 21 7.75 21.21 0.10
CA LEU A 21 6.65 21.05 -0.85
C LEU A 21 7.06 21.44 -2.27
N GLU A 22 7.85 22.53 -2.44
CA GLU A 22 8.38 22.92 -3.75
C GLU A 22 9.34 21.87 -4.31
N ARG A 23 10.28 21.37 -3.51
CA ARG A 23 11.17 20.27 -3.93
C ARG A 23 10.37 19.06 -4.39
N LEU A 24 9.32 18.68 -3.65
CA LEU A 24 8.45 17.56 -3.98
C LEU A 24 7.73 17.76 -5.32
N THR A 25 7.40 19.01 -5.69
CA THR A 25 6.76 19.30 -6.98
C THR A 25 7.74 19.32 -8.16
N ARG A 26 9.04 19.53 -7.90
CA ARG A 26 10.10 19.61 -8.93
C ARG A 26 10.74 18.25 -9.25
N THR A 27 10.86 17.36 -8.27
CA THR A 27 11.68 16.14 -8.37
C THR A 27 11.11 15.06 -9.30
N GLY A 28 9.85 15.12 -9.72
CA GLY A 28 9.23 14.19 -10.68
C GLY A 28 9.09 12.73 -10.23
N SER A 29 9.77 12.30 -9.16
CA SER A 29 9.77 10.91 -8.68
C SER A 29 8.64 10.60 -7.69
N ALA A 30 7.92 11.60 -7.22
CA ALA A 30 6.84 11.41 -6.27
C ALA A 30 5.53 11.00 -6.96
N PRO A 31 4.66 10.22 -6.30
CA PRO A 31 3.34 9.89 -6.83
C PRO A 31 2.55 11.14 -7.22
N VAL A 32 1.85 11.10 -8.35
CA VAL A 32 1.09 12.23 -8.89
C VAL A 32 0.11 12.83 -7.86
N SER A 33 -0.54 11.97 -7.06
CA SER A 33 -1.42 12.43 -5.98
C SER A 33 -0.69 13.29 -4.95
N LYS A 34 0.53 12.89 -4.57
CA LYS A 34 1.37 13.58 -3.60
C LYS A 34 1.79 14.97 -4.14
N VAL A 35 2.19 15.03 -5.41
CA VAL A 35 2.52 16.29 -6.10
C VAL A 35 1.32 17.24 -6.18
N ARG A 36 0.13 16.69 -6.53
CA ARG A 36 -1.11 17.49 -6.55
C ARG A 36 -1.47 18.05 -5.19
N HIS A 37 -1.37 17.25 -4.13
CA HIS A 37 -1.64 17.70 -2.76
C HIS A 37 -0.66 18.81 -2.33
N ALA A 38 0.63 18.65 -2.62
CA ALA A 38 1.64 19.69 -2.36
C ALA A 38 1.31 21.00 -3.08
N ARG A 39 0.91 20.96 -4.36
CA ARG A 39 0.50 22.14 -5.12
C ARG A 39 -0.72 22.83 -4.51
N VAL A 40 -1.72 22.06 -4.01
CA VAL A 40 -2.87 22.65 -3.32
C VAL A 40 -2.44 23.44 -2.12
N LEU A 41 -1.53 22.93 -1.29
CA LEU A 41 -1.04 23.60 -0.09
C LEU A 41 -0.24 24.87 -0.45
N LEU A 42 0.67 24.79 -1.42
CA LEU A 42 1.44 25.95 -1.91
C LEU A 42 0.54 27.07 -2.47
N LEU A 43 -0.51 26.71 -3.22
CA LEU A 43 -1.46 27.70 -3.76
C LEU A 43 -2.43 28.25 -2.71
N SER A 44 -2.62 27.51 -1.61
CA SER A 44 -3.47 27.91 -0.48
C SER A 44 -2.75 28.76 0.55
N ASP A 45 -1.42 28.87 0.47
CA ASP A 45 -0.60 29.58 1.44
C ASP A 45 -0.92 31.08 1.47
N GLY A 46 -1.24 31.57 2.66
CA GLY A 46 -1.53 32.97 2.89
C GLY A 46 -0.33 33.93 2.71
N GLN A 47 0.89 33.40 2.86
CA GLN A 47 2.15 34.18 2.76
C GLN A 47 2.78 34.09 1.35
N ARG A 48 2.09 33.51 0.37
CA ARG A 48 2.58 33.45 -1.00
C ARG A 48 2.70 34.81 -1.64
N PRO A 49 3.77 35.14 -2.41
CA PRO A 49 3.83 36.31 -3.27
C PRO A 49 2.62 36.31 -4.23
N GLY A 50 1.83 37.40 -4.20
CA GLY A 50 0.57 37.53 -4.94
C GLY A 50 -0.68 37.03 -4.19
N GLY A 51 -0.52 36.66 -2.91
CA GLY A 51 -1.62 36.25 -2.04
C GLY A 51 -2.14 34.82 -2.31
N ARG A 52 -2.97 34.35 -1.40
CA ARG A 52 -3.61 33.01 -1.54
C ARG A 52 -4.63 33.01 -2.68
N LEU A 53 -4.71 31.89 -3.39
CA LEU A 53 -5.78 31.66 -4.34
C LEU A 53 -7.06 31.17 -3.63
N THR A 54 -8.21 31.49 -4.22
CA THR A 54 -9.48 30.95 -3.75
C THR A 54 -9.54 29.44 -4.04
N ARG A 55 -10.34 28.71 -3.26
CA ARG A 55 -10.51 27.27 -3.43
C ARG A 55 -10.97 26.89 -4.85
N ASP A 56 -11.86 27.70 -5.44
CA ASP A 56 -12.39 27.47 -6.77
C ASP A 56 -11.28 27.61 -7.83
N ARG A 57 -10.48 28.69 -7.76
CA ARG A 57 -9.32 28.88 -8.64
C ARG A 57 -8.27 27.79 -8.50
N ILE A 58 -8.04 27.28 -7.29
CA ILE A 58 -7.12 26.15 -7.07
C ILE A 58 -7.70 24.87 -7.69
N ALA A 59 -8.99 24.62 -7.51
CA ALA A 59 -9.68 23.47 -8.08
C ALA A 59 -9.59 23.48 -9.61
N ASP A 60 -9.87 24.60 -10.24
CA ASP A 60 -9.78 24.80 -11.69
C ASP A 60 -8.33 24.63 -12.20
N ALA A 61 -7.37 25.30 -11.56
CA ALA A 61 -5.96 25.24 -11.96
C ALA A 61 -5.35 23.83 -11.89
N LEU A 62 -5.83 22.99 -10.99
CA LEU A 62 -5.30 21.64 -10.78
C LEU A 62 -6.21 20.54 -11.31
N GLY A 63 -7.34 20.88 -11.93
CA GLY A 63 -8.32 19.95 -12.47
C GLY A 63 -8.88 18.99 -11.39
N MET A 64 -9.30 19.54 -10.24
CA MET A 64 -9.83 18.76 -9.13
C MET A 64 -11.11 19.37 -8.56
N HIS A 65 -11.88 18.56 -7.85
CA HIS A 65 -13.11 19.01 -7.23
C HIS A 65 -12.82 19.92 -6.00
N VAL A 66 -13.58 20.98 -5.83
CA VAL A 66 -13.44 21.97 -4.73
C VAL A 66 -13.43 21.31 -3.34
N ASN A 67 -14.29 20.31 -3.12
CA ASN A 67 -14.30 19.56 -1.85
C ASN A 67 -12.98 18.83 -1.54
N THR A 68 -12.17 18.52 -2.56
CA THR A 68 -10.84 17.94 -2.37
C THR A 68 -9.87 18.97 -1.82
N VAL A 69 -9.94 20.19 -2.34
CA VAL A 69 -9.15 21.34 -1.84
C VAL A 69 -9.49 21.61 -0.37
N ASP A 70 -10.78 21.68 -0.03
CA ASP A 70 -11.23 21.93 1.34
C ASP A 70 -10.81 20.81 2.31
N ARG A 71 -10.92 19.53 1.89
CA ARG A 71 -10.44 18.41 2.69
C ARG A 71 -8.94 18.44 2.93
N LEU A 72 -8.15 18.83 1.95
CA LEU A 72 -6.70 18.93 2.09
C LEU A 72 -6.31 20.07 3.04
N ARG A 73 -6.95 21.24 2.92
CA ARG A 73 -6.75 22.37 3.85
C ARG A 73 -7.11 21.98 5.27
N LYS A 74 -8.30 21.39 5.46
CA LYS A 74 -8.74 20.91 6.77
C LYS A 74 -7.72 19.93 7.37
N ARG A 75 -7.25 18.97 6.56
CA ARG A 75 -6.30 17.97 7.00
C ARG A 75 -4.94 18.56 7.37
N PHE A 76 -4.47 19.53 6.60
CA PHE A 76 -3.23 20.27 6.92
C PHE A 76 -3.34 21.01 8.25
N VAL A 77 -4.44 21.71 8.49
CA VAL A 77 -4.64 22.49 9.73
C VAL A 77 -4.80 21.58 10.96
N LEU A 78 -5.47 20.45 10.81
CA LEU A 78 -5.76 19.54 11.94
C LEU A 78 -4.68 18.48 12.18
N GLU A 79 -4.07 17.94 11.13
CA GLU A 79 -3.17 16.78 11.20
C GLU A 79 -1.73 17.13 10.78
N GLY A 80 -1.49 18.30 10.19
CA GLY A 80 -0.17 18.76 9.74
C GLY A 80 0.14 18.42 8.28
N GLU A 81 1.41 18.71 7.86
CA GLU A 81 1.89 18.60 6.47
C GLU A 81 1.92 17.13 5.99
N GLU A 82 2.57 16.26 6.74
CA GLU A 82 2.80 14.85 6.37
C GLU A 82 1.49 14.10 6.06
N PRO A 83 0.49 14.10 6.96
CA PRO A 83 -0.78 13.47 6.69
C PRO A 83 -1.55 14.12 5.55
N ALA A 84 -1.45 15.45 5.36
CA ALA A 84 -2.14 16.16 4.28
C ALA A 84 -1.61 15.78 2.90
N VAL A 85 -0.31 15.62 2.76
CA VAL A 85 0.36 15.30 1.50
C VAL A 85 0.26 13.81 1.17
N ASN A 86 0.43 12.95 2.17
CA ASN A 86 0.41 11.51 1.99
C ASN A 86 -1.02 10.94 1.94
N ARG A 87 -1.19 9.85 1.19
CA ARG A 87 -2.44 9.11 1.22
C ARG A 87 -2.61 8.45 2.59
N LYS A 88 -3.77 8.60 3.22
CA LYS A 88 -4.10 7.86 4.43
C LYS A 88 -4.02 6.35 4.16
N VAL A 89 -3.10 5.69 4.83
CA VAL A 89 -3.01 4.23 4.80
C VAL A 89 -4.16 3.67 5.63
N ARG A 90 -4.91 2.74 5.07
CA ARG A 90 -5.95 2.04 5.84
C ARG A 90 -5.26 1.12 6.83
N ALA A 91 -5.67 1.19 8.10
CA ALA A 91 -5.17 0.29 9.15
C ALA A 91 -5.55 -1.16 8.85
N GLU A 92 -6.75 -1.37 8.30
CA GLU A 92 -7.25 -2.69 7.92
C GLU A 92 -7.68 -2.71 6.45
N PRO A 93 -7.44 -3.81 5.72
CA PRO A 93 -7.97 -3.98 4.38
C PRO A 93 -9.50 -4.02 4.44
N PRO A 94 -10.22 -3.51 3.41
CA PRO A 94 -11.68 -3.47 3.38
C PRO A 94 -12.33 -4.86 3.38
N THR A 95 -11.57 -5.88 3.03
CA THR A 95 -12.00 -7.29 3.05
C THR A 95 -10.92 -8.10 3.76
N PRO A 96 -11.26 -8.92 4.76
CA PRO A 96 -10.29 -9.78 5.42
C PRO A 96 -9.67 -10.75 4.40
N PRO A 97 -8.42 -11.17 4.61
CA PRO A 97 -7.78 -12.12 3.73
C PRO A 97 -8.55 -13.46 3.74
N LYS A 98 -8.80 -14.05 2.56
CA LYS A 98 -9.51 -15.32 2.42
C LYS A 98 -8.77 -16.51 3.04
N ILE A 99 -7.47 -16.41 3.18
CA ILE A 99 -6.60 -17.33 3.91
C ILE A 99 -6.06 -16.56 5.10
N ASP A 100 -6.55 -16.86 6.29
CA ASP A 100 -6.06 -16.33 7.56
C ASP A 100 -4.78 -17.04 8.02
N GLY A 101 -4.21 -16.61 9.14
CA GLY A 101 -2.98 -17.22 9.66
C GLY A 101 -3.11 -18.72 9.97
N ARG A 102 -4.30 -19.16 10.41
CA ARG A 102 -4.60 -20.58 10.67
C ARG A 102 -4.62 -21.38 9.38
N ALA A 103 -5.35 -20.93 8.37
CA ALA A 103 -5.40 -21.57 7.07
C ALA A 103 -4.03 -21.55 6.36
N GLU A 104 -3.21 -20.50 6.56
CA GLU A 104 -1.83 -20.42 6.05
C GLU A 104 -0.94 -21.50 6.69
N ALA A 105 -1.01 -21.69 8.01
CA ALA A 105 -0.27 -22.74 8.71
C ALA A 105 -0.65 -24.14 8.21
N HIS A 106 -1.96 -24.40 8.06
CA HIS A 106 -2.44 -25.66 7.49
C HIS A 106 -1.99 -25.87 6.05
N LEU A 107 -2.02 -24.83 5.21
CA LEU A 107 -1.54 -24.89 3.83
C LEU A 107 -0.07 -25.33 3.77
N VAL A 108 0.77 -24.76 4.63
CA VAL A 108 2.19 -25.13 4.72
C VAL A 108 2.34 -26.59 5.18
N ALA A 109 1.60 -26.99 6.20
CA ALA A 109 1.63 -28.38 6.69
C ALA A 109 1.22 -29.40 5.59
N ILE A 110 0.17 -29.08 4.83
CA ILE A 110 -0.26 -29.91 3.69
C ILE A 110 0.83 -29.99 2.62
N CYS A 111 1.48 -28.88 2.28
CA CYS A 111 2.59 -28.88 1.30
C CYS A 111 3.76 -29.77 1.71
N CYS A 112 3.99 -29.92 3.02
CA CYS A 112 5.06 -30.75 3.57
C CYS A 112 4.64 -32.23 3.77
N SER A 113 3.35 -32.57 3.62
CA SER A 113 2.84 -33.94 3.74
C SER A 113 2.95 -34.69 2.44
N ALA A 114 2.80 -36.04 2.50
CA ALA A 114 2.72 -36.88 1.32
C ALA A 114 1.58 -36.46 0.39
N ALA A 115 1.81 -36.54 -0.91
CA ALA A 115 0.79 -36.24 -1.90
C ALA A 115 -0.37 -37.27 -1.83
N PRO A 116 -1.57 -36.91 -2.28
CA PRO A 116 -2.71 -37.83 -2.30
C PRO A 116 -2.43 -39.06 -3.16
N ALA A 117 -3.11 -40.18 -2.87
CA ALA A 117 -2.99 -41.41 -3.64
C ALA A 117 -3.15 -41.15 -5.15
N GLY A 118 -2.25 -41.74 -5.95
CA GLY A 118 -2.20 -41.55 -7.39
C GLY A 118 -1.53 -40.24 -7.87
N ARG A 119 -0.92 -39.46 -6.97
CA ARG A 119 -0.20 -38.20 -7.30
C ARG A 119 1.22 -38.23 -6.73
N SER A 120 2.19 -37.78 -7.53
CA SER A 120 3.59 -37.69 -7.10
C SER A 120 3.92 -36.42 -6.32
N ARG A 121 3.07 -35.38 -6.42
CA ARG A 121 3.30 -34.09 -5.78
C ARG A 121 2.01 -33.31 -5.58
N TRP A 122 2.04 -32.36 -4.65
CA TRP A 122 1.00 -31.41 -4.48
C TRP A 122 1.02 -30.36 -5.62
N THR A 123 -0.13 -30.11 -6.23
CA THR A 123 -0.36 -29.00 -7.16
C THR A 123 -1.16 -27.91 -6.47
N LEU A 124 -1.09 -26.67 -6.98
CA LEU A 124 -1.85 -25.54 -6.41
C LEU A 124 -3.37 -25.80 -6.43
N ALA A 125 -3.87 -26.51 -7.46
CA ALA A 125 -5.27 -26.90 -7.55
C ALA A 125 -5.66 -27.90 -6.46
N LEU A 126 -4.84 -28.93 -6.21
CA LEU A 126 -5.05 -29.90 -5.13
C LEU A 126 -5.02 -29.22 -3.76
N LEU A 127 -4.09 -28.31 -3.53
CA LEU A 127 -4.01 -27.53 -2.29
C LEU A 127 -5.25 -26.68 -2.07
N ALA A 128 -5.74 -26.01 -3.11
CA ALA A 128 -6.97 -25.23 -3.03
C ALA A 128 -8.21 -26.11 -2.72
N GLY A 129 -8.28 -27.30 -3.34
CA GLY A 129 -9.30 -28.29 -3.07
C GLY A 129 -9.25 -28.81 -1.63
N GLU A 130 -8.07 -29.13 -1.13
CA GLU A 130 -7.86 -29.65 0.21
C GLU A 130 -8.21 -28.63 1.30
N LEU A 131 -7.87 -27.35 1.11
CA LEU A 131 -8.28 -26.27 2.02
C LEU A 131 -9.81 -26.16 2.13
N LYS A 132 -10.53 -26.30 0.99
CA LYS A 132 -11.99 -26.31 0.98
C LYS A 132 -12.54 -27.55 1.66
N ARG A 133 -12.00 -28.74 1.35
CA ARG A 133 -12.44 -30.01 1.93
C ARG A 133 -12.33 -30.03 3.45
N ARG A 134 -11.27 -29.40 3.99
CA ARG A 134 -11.05 -29.25 5.45
C ARG A 134 -11.86 -28.12 6.09
N GLY A 135 -12.68 -27.40 5.31
CA GLY A 135 -13.47 -26.28 5.82
C GLY A 135 -12.66 -25.07 6.29
N LEU A 136 -11.37 -24.99 5.91
CA LEU A 136 -10.50 -23.88 6.30
C LEU A 136 -10.81 -22.59 5.53
N VAL A 137 -11.40 -22.74 4.34
CA VAL A 137 -11.84 -21.62 3.50
C VAL A 137 -13.11 -22.01 2.75
N THR A 138 -14.04 -21.07 2.59
CA THR A 138 -15.27 -21.29 1.81
C THR A 138 -14.96 -21.31 0.32
N SER A 139 -14.11 -20.39 -0.15
CA SER A 139 -13.67 -20.33 -1.53
C SER A 139 -12.29 -19.69 -1.64
N VAL A 140 -11.41 -20.30 -2.45
CA VAL A 140 -10.06 -19.77 -2.69
C VAL A 140 -9.65 -20.04 -4.13
N SER A 141 -9.02 -19.04 -4.77
CA SER A 141 -8.44 -19.20 -6.11
C SER A 141 -7.03 -19.78 -6.02
N ILE A 142 -6.61 -20.45 -7.10
CA ILE A 142 -5.26 -21.00 -7.26
C ILE A 142 -4.20 -19.90 -7.09
N GLU A 143 -4.49 -18.69 -7.61
CA GLU A 143 -3.59 -17.53 -7.52
C GLU A 143 -3.45 -17.03 -6.07
N THR A 144 -4.50 -17.09 -5.27
CA THR A 144 -4.42 -16.75 -3.83
C THR A 144 -3.52 -17.74 -3.10
N VAL A 145 -3.67 -19.04 -3.37
CA VAL A 145 -2.79 -20.09 -2.79
C VAL A 145 -1.34 -19.86 -3.20
N ARG A 146 -1.08 -19.56 -4.49
CA ARG A 146 0.25 -19.22 -4.99
C ARG A 146 0.88 -18.03 -4.26
N LYS A 147 0.12 -16.94 -4.09
CA LYS A 147 0.60 -15.73 -3.41
C LYS A 147 0.99 -16.00 -1.96
N VAL A 148 0.15 -16.74 -1.25
CA VAL A 148 0.42 -17.10 0.16
C VAL A 148 1.69 -17.96 0.25
N LEU A 149 1.82 -19.01 -0.56
CA LEU A 149 3.01 -19.86 -0.56
C LEU A 149 4.28 -19.08 -0.95
N LYS A 150 4.20 -18.17 -1.92
CA LYS A 150 5.33 -17.32 -2.29
C LYS A 150 5.77 -16.43 -1.14
N LYS A 151 4.82 -15.82 -0.42
CA LYS A 151 5.10 -15.00 0.76
C LYS A 151 5.78 -15.80 1.86
N THR A 152 5.29 -16.99 2.15
CA THR A 152 5.85 -17.89 3.18
C THR A 152 7.26 -18.36 2.83
N ARG A 153 7.55 -18.64 1.55
CA ARG A 153 8.92 -18.97 1.10
C ARG A 153 9.89 -17.79 1.24
N CYS A 154 9.48 -16.58 0.93
CA CYS A 154 10.29 -15.38 1.16
C CYS A 154 10.64 -15.16 2.63
N SER A 155 9.74 -15.50 3.54
CA SER A 155 10.00 -15.40 4.99
C SER A 155 10.96 -16.47 5.51
N ARG A 156 11.14 -17.59 4.79
CA ARG A 156 12.06 -18.69 5.14
C ARG A 156 13.42 -18.61 4.45
N GLY A 157 13.65 -17.64 3.57
CA GLY A 157 14.87 -17.48 2.77
C GLY A 157 16.11 -16.99 3.52
N GLY A 158 16.25 -17.31 4.82
CA GLY A 158 17.40 -16.94 5.64
C GLY A 158 18.27 -18.12 6.12
N SER A 159 18.07 -19.36 5.68
CA SER A 159 18.93 -20.47 6.12
C SER A 159 18.91 -21.62 5.12
N SER A 160 19.66 -21.50 4.05
CA SER A 160 20.18 -22.68 3.33
C SER A 160 21.64 -22.89 3.77
N ALA A 161 21.82 -23.49 4.93
CA ALA A 161 23.10 -24.07 5.30
C ALA A 161 23.41 -25.21 4.32
N GLY A 162 24.55 -25.09 3.66
CA GLY A 162 25.03 -26.07 2.70
C GLY A 162 25.19 -27.45 3.30
N ALA A 163 24.54 -28.44 2.73
CA ALA A 163 24.89 -29.82 2.91
C ALA A 163 25.99 -30.17 1.90
N SER A 164 27.24 -30.08 2.33
CA SER A 164 28.40 -30.62 1.64
C SER A 164 28.23 -32.13 1.51
N ARG A 165 27.96 -32.62 0.30
CA ARG A 165 28.15 -34.06 -0.02
C ARG A 165 29.65 -34.30 -0.19
N SER A 166 30.26 -34.88 0.83
CA SER A 166 31.56 -35.48 0.72
C SER A 166 31.44 -36.76 -0.15
N VAL A 167 31.94 -36.67 -1.37
CA VAL A 167 32.16 -37.84 -2.22
C VAL A 167 33.45 -38.48 -1.78
N SER A 168 33.35 -39.60 -1.06
CA SER A 168 34.48 -40.47 -0.76
C SER A 168 34.87 -41.22 -2.04
N ARG A 169 35.98 -40.85 -2.66
CA ARG A 169 36.66 -41.64 -3.66
C ARG A 169 37.44 -42.74 -2.92
N ARG A 170 37.03 -44.00 -3.06
CA ARG A 170 37.90 -45.16 -2.82
C ARG A 170 38.82 -45.36 -4.02
N ALA A 171 40.11 -45.31 -3.75
CA ALA A 171 41.14 -45.82 -4.65
C ALA A 171 41.28 -47.35 -4.45
N SER A 172 41.45 -48.04 -5.53
CA SER A 172 42.20 -49.30 -5.64
C SER A 172 42.97 -49.27 -6.93
#